data_e40db06fd1d1db561624584c88d70f4e
#
_entry.id   e40db06fd1d1db561624584c88d70f4e
#
_cell.length_a   1.000
_cell.length_b   1.000
_cell.length_c   1.000
_cell.angle_alpha   90.00
_cell.angle_beta   90.00
_cell.angle_gamma   90.00
#
_symmetry.space_group_name_H-M   'P 1'
#
loop_
_entity.id
_entity.type
_entity.pdbx_description
1 polymer ?
#
loop_
_entity_poly.entity_id
_entity_poly.type
_entity_poly.pdbx_seq_one_letter_code
_entity_poly.pdbx_strand_id
1 'polypeptide(L)'
;KGKYHGLPIYEMLGGACRDKLKVYCWIGGDRPDDILRQAQEKFAQGYRAVKMNATEELHYIDTYDKVDAVLGRVAAIRDALGNEMDIAVDFHGRVHKSMAKILAHELEPLRPMFIEEPVLPQNNEALREIAGHTAIPIATGERMFSRWDFKSLLSDGYVDIIQPDLS
;
A
#
# COMPACT_ATOMS: atom_id res chain seq x y z
N LYS A 1 5.60 28.86 -1.37
CA LYS A 1 7.03 29.16 -1.11
C LYS A 1 7.87 29.05 -2.39
N GLY A 2 7.87 27.90 -3.11
CA GLY A 2 8.68 27.71 -4.32
C GLY A 2 8.51 28.82 -5.34
N LYS A 3 7.28 29.18 -5.70
CA LYS A 3 7.01 30.30 -6.62
C LYS A 3 7.58 31.65 -6.13
N TYR A 4 7.53 31.92 -4.83
CA TYR A 4 8.08 33.14 -4.24
C TYR A 4 9.61 33.20 -4.33
N HIS A 5 10.29 32.06 -4.13
CA HIS A 5 11.75 31.98 -4.18
C HIS A 5 12.29 31.67 -5.59
N GLY A 6 11.43 31.39 -6.56
CA GLY A 6 11.83 30.96 -7.91
C GLY A 6 12.52 29.60 -7.93
N LEU A 7 12.25 28.75 -6.92
CA LEU A 7 12.88 27.44 -6.78
C LEU A 7 11.84 26.31 -6.89
N PRO A 8 12.18 25.20 -7.52
CA PRO A 8 11.37 23.99 -7.47
C PRO A 8 11.35 23.43 -6.04
N ILE A 9 10.25 22.76 -5.69
CA ILE A 9 10.02 22.28 -4.32
C ILE A 9 11.09 21.27 -3.89
N TYR A 10 11.54 20.40 -4.79
CA TYR A 10 12.57 19.42 -4.45
C TYR A 10 13.91 20.06 -3.99
N GLU A 11 14.27 21.21 -4.54
CA GLU A 11 15.45 21.95 -4.06
C GLU A 11 15.27 22.52 -2.66
N MET A 12 14.06 22.94 -2.34
CA MET A 12 13.72 23.41 -1.00
C MET A 12 13.71 22.28 0.04
N LEU A 13 13.52 21.05 -0.41
CA LEU A 13 13.48 19.83 0.43
C LEU A 13 14.84 19.12 0.52
N GLY A 14 15.91 19.71 0.01
CA GLY A 14 17.27 19.18 0.12
C GLY A 14 17.96 18.83 -1.19
N GLY A 15 17.31 19.08 -2.33
CA GLY A 15 17.87 18.88 -3.66
C GLY A 15 17.49 17.56 -4.31
N ALA A 16 17.94 17.40 -5.56
CA ALA A 16 17.67 16.18 -6.34
C ALA A 16 18.56 15.03 -5.88
N CYS A 17 17.95 13.97 -5.38
CA CYS A 17 18.64 12.73 -4.99
C CYS A 17 18.65 11.68 -6.10
N ARG A 18 17.85 11.88 -7.17
CA ARG A 18 17.72 10.97 -8.30
C ARG A 18 17.11 11.67 -9.51
N ASP A 19 17.38 11.14 -10.70
CA ASP A 19 16.84 11.69 -11.95
C ASP A 19 15.51 11.06 -12.36
N LYS A 20 15.21 9.86 -11.83
CA LYS A 20 14.01 9.09 -12.15
C LYS A 20 13.38 8.55 -10.88
N LEU A 21 12.06 8.51 -10.86
CA LEU A 21 11.25 7.89 -9.81
C LEU A 21 10.50 6.68 -10.38
N LYS A 22 10.53 5.57 -9.67
CA LYS A 22 9.61 4.47 -9.93
C LYS A 22 8.22 4.91 -9.49
N VAL A 23 7.24 4.71 -10.36
CA VAL A 23 5.84 5.05 -10.11
C VAL A 23 4.97 3.81 -10.21
N TYR A 24 3.86 3.81 -9.50
CA TYR A 24 2.79 2.83 -9.67
C TYR A 24 1.51 3.51 -10.18
N CYS A 25 0.65 2.73 -10.83
CA CYS A 25 -0.68 3.17 -11.24
C CYS A 25 -1.74 2.64 -10.30
N TRP A 26 -2.74 3.46 -10.03
CA TRP A 26 -3.98 2.98 -9.43
C TRP A 26 -4.75 2.12 -10.43
N ILE A 27 -5.29 1.00 -9.96
CA ILE A 27 -6.27 0.15 -10.62
C ILE A 27 -7.41 -0.13 -9.66
N GLY A 28 -8.62 -0.29 -10.19
CA GLY A 28 -9.82 -0.54 -9.38
C GLY A 28 -10.72 -1.58 -10.02
N GLY A 29 -11.62 -2.13 -9.25
CA GLY A 29 -12.62 -3.13 -9.67
C GLY A 29 -12.97 -4.06 -8.52
N ASP A 30 -14.18 -4.58 -8.55
CA ASP A 30 -14.70 -5.42 -7.47
C ASP A 30 -14.44 -6.91 -7.72
N ARG A 31 -14.14 -7.27 -8.97
CA ARG A 31 -13.93 -8.66 -9.40
C ARG A 31 -12.49 -8.87 -9.89
N PRO A 32 -11.95 -10.09 -9.74
CA PRO A 32 -10.62 -10.43 -10.23
C PRO A 32 -10.41 -10.09 -11.71
N ASP A 33 -11.40 -10.34 -12.57
CA ASP A 33 -11.33 -10.06 -14.02
C ASP A 33 -11.18 -8.55 -14.32
N ASP A 34 -11.87 -7.69 -13.57
CA ASP A 34 -11.79 -6.24 -13.76
C ASP A 34 -10.41 -5.72 -13.38
N ILE A 35 -9.89 -6.20 -12.26
CA ILE A 35 -8.55 -5.90 -11.76
C ILE A 35 -7.49 -6.40 -12.74
N LEU A 36 -7.60 -7.64 -13.18
CA LEU A 36 -6.66 -8.24 -14.14
C LEU A 36 -6.60 -7.45 -15.45
N ARG A 37 -7.77 -7.13 -16.03
CA ARG A 37 -7.85 -6.36 -17.28
C ARG A 37 -7.12 -5.02 -17.15
N GLN A 38 -7.36 -4.28 -16.07
CA GLN A 38 -6.69 -3.00 -15.84
C GLN A 38 -5.19 -3.16 -15.62
N ALA A 39 -4.76 -4.18 -14.87
CA ALA A 39 -3.33 -4.47 -14.68
C ALA A 39 -2.63 -4.76 -16.02
N GLN A 40 -3.26 -5.55 -16.89
CA GLN A 40 -2.76 -5.84 -18.23
C GLN A 40 -2.67 -4.59 -19.12
N GLU A 41 -3.70 -3.73 -19.07
CA GLU A 41 -3.69 -2.44 -19.77
C GLU A 41 -2.51 -1.56 -19.31
N LYS A 42 -2.27 -1.48 -17.99
CA LYS A 42 -1.15 -0.72 -17.44
C LYS A 42 0.21 -1.34 -17.80
N PHE A 43 0.30 -2.65 -17.78
CA PHE A 43 1.50 -3.36 -18.21
C PHE A 43 1.84 -3.07 -19.67
N ALA A 44 0.84 -3.12 -20.56
CA ALA A 44 0.99 -2.79 -21.98
C ALA A 44 1.40 -1.32 -22.20
N GLN A 45 1.01 -0.39 -21.32
CA GLN A 45 1.43 1.01 -21.32
C GLN A 45 2.88 1.21 -20.80
N GLY A 46 3.54 0.16 -20.35
CA GLY A 46 4.92 0.22 -19.84
C GLY A 46 5.05 0.34 -18.31
N TYR A 47 3.95 0.40 -17.57
CA TYR A 47 4.02 0.37 -16.10
C TYR A 47 4.43 -1.02 -15.60
N ARG A 48 5.15 -1.04 -14.48
CA ARG A 48 5.63 -2.25 -13.82
C ARG A 48 5.24 -2.32 -12.35
N ALA A 49 4.36 -1.43 -11.92
CA ALA A 49 3.78 -1.45 -10.58
C ALA A 49 2.35 -0.91 -10.61
N VAL A 50 1.46 -1.56 -9.87
CA VAL A 50 0.07 -1.15 -9.67
C VAL A 50 -0.27 -1.13 -8.19
N LYS A 51 -1.24 -0.27 -7.83
CA LYS A 51 -1.84 -0.25 -6.49
C LYS A 51 -3.34 -0.45 -6.60
N MET A 52 -3.93 -1.24 -5.72
CA MET A 52 -5.35 -1.53 -5.69
C MET A 52 -5.86 -1.60 -4.25
N ASN A 53 -7.15 -1.31 -4.05
CA ASN A 53 -7.79 -1.65 -2.79
C ASN A 53 -7.89 -3.17 -2.66
N ALA A 54 -7.47 -3.67 -1.51
CA ALA A 54 -7.52 -5.10 -1.22
C ALA A 54 -8.96 -5.57 -1.01
N THR A 55 -9.72 -4.79 -0.30
CA THR A 55 -11.02 -5.19 0.24
C THR A 55 -12.02 -4.04 0.15
N GLU A 56 -13.28 -4.38 0.05
CA GLU A 56 -14.39 -3.46 0.25
C GLU A 56 -14.48 -3.12 1.75
N GLU A 57 -15.44 -3.66 2.45
CA GLU A 57 -15.60 -3.49 3.88
C GLU A 57 -15.49 -4.85 4.57
N LEU A 58 -14.74 -4.88 5.68
CA LEU A 58 -14.62 -6.07 6.52
C LEU A 58 -15.14 -5.78 7.91
N HIS A 59 -15.82 -6.76 8.50
CA HIS A 59 -16.14 -6.73 9.92
C HIS A 59 -14.89 -6.91 10.79
N TYR A 60 -15.00 -6.62 12.10
CA TYR A 60 -13.91 -6.83 13.08
C TYR A 60 -13.35 -8.26 13.05
N ILE A 61 -14.24 -9.22 12.86
CA ILE A 61 -13.96 -10.64 12.58
C ILE A 61 -14.88 -11.01 11.42
N ASP A 62 -14.30 -11.52 10.35
CA ASP A 62 -15.03 -11.88 9.14
C ASP A 62 -14.68 -13.30 8.69
N THR A 63 -15.37 -13.77 7.65
CA THR A 63 -15.22 -15.12 7.11
C THR A 63 -13.99 -15.26 6.22
N TYR A 64 -13.47 -16.47 6.10
CA TYR A 64 -12.38 -16.75 5.16
C TYR A 64 -12.78 -16.52 3.69
N ASP A 65 -14.07 -16.60 3.34
CA ASP A 65 -14.53 -16.22 1.99
C ASP A 65 -14.14 -14.78 1.62
N LYS A 66 -14.15 -13.87 2.60
CA LYS A 66 -13.69 -12.49 2.40
C LYS A 66 -12.18 -12.39 2.22
N VAL A 67 -11.44 -13.20 2.96
CA VAL A 67 -9.98 -13.33 2.80
C VAL A 67 -9.67 -13.86 1.41
N ASP A 68 -10.31 -14.96 1.00
CA ASP A 68 -10.13 -15.59 -0.31
C ASP A 68 -10.48 -14.66 -1.47
N ALA A 69 -11.49 -13.80 -1.31
CA ALA A 69 -11.83 -12.78 -2.29
C ALA A 69 -10.70 -11.75 -2.49
N VAL A 70 -10.02 -11.35 -1.41
CA VAL A 70 -8.84 -10.47 -1.48
C VAL A 70 -7.69 -11.19 -2.19
N LEU A 71 -7.38 -12.41 -1.78
CA LEU A 71 -6.31 -13.22 -2.37
C LEU A 71 -6.55 -13.45 -3.86
N GLY A 72 -7.78 -13.78 -4.26
CA GLY A 72 -8.15 -14.03 -5.65
C GLY A 72 -7.89 -12.83 -6.57
N ARG A 73 -8.10 -11.61 -6.10
CA ARG A 73 -7.80 -10.39 -6.89
C ARG A 73 -6.30 -10.22 -7.12
N VAL A 74 -5.49 -10.42 -6.10
CA VAL A 74 -4.03 -10.31 -6.20
C VAL A 74 -3.44 -11.47 -7.01
N ALA A 75 -3.95 -12.69 -6.77
CA ALA A 75 -3.54 -13.89 -7.49
C ALA A 75 -3.78 -13.77 -9.00
N ALA A 76 -4.93 -13.23 -9.42
CA ALA A 76 -5.24 -13.05 -10.84
C ALA A 76 -4.18 -12.22 -11.57
N ILE A 77 -3.66 -11.16 -10.94
CA ILE A 77 -2.56 -10.36 -11.52
C ILE A 77 -1.27 -11.16 -11.50
N ARG A 78 -0.95 -11.81 -10.37
CA ARG A 78 0.30 -12.55 -10.17
C ARG A 78 0.42 -13.72 -11.14
N ASP A 79 -0.67 -14.46 -11.37
CA ASP A 79 -0.71 -15.59 -12.29
C ASP A 79 -0.53 -15.15 -13.75
N ALA A 80 -1.11 -14.01 -14.13
CA ALA A 80 -1.08 -13.53 -15.50
C ALA A 80 0.20 -12.76 -15.86
N LEU A 81 0.75 -11.97 -14.94
CA LEU A 81 1.88 -11.06 -15.21
C LEU A 81 3.16 -11.44 -14.47
N GLY A 82 3.12 -12.49 -13.67
CA GLY A 82 4.28 -12.96 -12.93
C GLY A 82 4.89 -11.91 -12.00
N ASN A 83 6.18 -12.00 -11.77
CA ASN A 83 6.94 -11.05 -10.95
C ASN A 83 7.39 -9.80 -11.71
N GLU A 84 7.01 -9.65 -12.98
CA GLU A 84 7.29 -8.44 -13.74
C GLU A 84 6.37 -7.26 -13.36
N MET A 85 5.25 -7.56 -12.70
CA MET A 85 4.33 -6.57 -12.16
C MET A 85 4.39 -6.56 -10.63
N ASP A 86 4.85 -5.45 -10.05
CA ASP A 86 4.75 -5.21 -8.62
C ASP A 86 3.30 -4.84 -8.26
N ILE A 87 2.81 -5.34 -7.13
CA ILE A 87 1.43 -5.15 -6.68
C ILE A 87 1.46 -4.56 -5.28
N ALA A 88 1.00 -3.33 -5.13
CA ALA A 88 0.73 -2.74 -3.82
C ALA A 88 -0.74 -2.93 -3.45
N VAL A 89 -0.99 -3.28 -2.21
CA VAL A 89 -2.32 -3.63 -1.71
C VAL A 89 -2.72 -2.63 -0.62
N ASP A 90 -3.77 -1.88 -0.86
CA ASP A 90 -4.24 -0.84 0.04
C ASP A 90 -5.43 -1.34 0.86
N PHE A 91 -5.27 -1.41 2.17
CA PHE A 91 -6.35 -1.75 3.10
C PHE A 91 -7.19 -0.53 3.47
N HIS A 92 -6.68 0.66 3.17
CA HIS A 92 -7.36 1.95 3.27
C HIS A 92 -7.97 2.22 4.67
N GLY A 93 -7.33 1.70 5.71
CA GLY A 93 -7.82 1.77 7.08
C GLY A 93 -9.16 1.09 7.34
N ARG A 94 -9.67 0.31 6.40
CA ARG A 94 -10.98 -0.37 6.50
C ARG A 94 -10.91 -1.72 7.20
N VAL A 95 -9.72 -2.16 7.54
CA VAL A 95 -9.47 -3.48 8.13
C VAL A 95 -9.13 -3.32 9.61
N HIS A 96 -9.66 -4.20 10.45
CA HIS A 96 -9.28 -4.25 11.85
C HIS A 96 -8.05 -5.10 12.07
N LYS A 97 -7.33 -4.84 13.16
CA LYS A 97 -6.08 -5.51 13.51
C LYS A 97 -6.11 -7.02 13.33
N SER A 98 -7.20 -7.68 13.78
CA SER A 98 -7.32 -9.14 13.70
C SER A 98 -7.33 -9.64 12.26
N MET A 99 -8.17 -9.04 11.41
CA MET A 99 -8.26 -9.39 9.99
C MET A 99 -7.02 -8.92 9.21
N ALA A 100 -6.45 -7.78 9.59
CA ALA A 100 -5.23 -7.28 8.97
C ALA A 100 -4.04 -8.25 9.15
N LYS A 101 -3.91 -8.89 10.31
CA LYS A 101 -2.88 -9.92 10.54
C LYS A 101 -3.10 -11.16 9.67
N ILE A 102 -4.34 -11.62 9.57
CA ILE A 102 -4.70 -12.76 8.72
C ILE A 102 -4.38 -12.45 7.27
N LEU A 103 -4.91 -11.34 6.75
CA LEU A 103 -4.69 -10.92 5.37
C LEU A 103 -3.20 -10.71 5.04
N ALA A 104 -2.46 -10.07 5.95
CA ALA A 104 -1.03 -9.85 5.75
C ALA A 104 -0.27 -11.19 5.64
N HIS A 105 -0.61 -12.17 6.47
CA HIS A 105 -0.02 -13.51 6.42
C HIS A 105 -0.40 -14.26 5.13
N GLU A 106 -1.69 -14.30 4.81
CA GLU A 106 -2.20 -15.04 3.64
C GLU A 106 -1.76 -14.42 2.30
N LEU A 107 -1.46 -13.12 2.27
CA LEU A 107 -0.93 -12.44 1.09
C LEU A 107 0.56 -12.71 0.81
N GLU A 108 1.34 -13.20 1.78
CA GLU A 108 2.80 -13.40 1.61
C GLU A 108 3.18 -14.27 0.39
N PRO A 109 2.49 -15.39 0.10
CA PRO A 109 2.81 -16.19 -1.08
C PRO A 109 2.67 -15.45 -2.40
N LEU A 110 1.82 -14.42 -2.44
CA LEU A 110 1.57 -13.59 -3.61
C LEU A 110 2.57 -12.42 -3.74
N ARG A 111 3.43 -12.23 -2.75
CA ARG A 111 4.55 -11.27 -2.74
C ARG A 111 4.13 -9.84 -3.14
N PRO A 112 3.18 -9.22 -2.44
CA PRO A 112 2.89 -7.81 -2.70
C PRO A 112 4.10 -6.93 -2.38
N MET A 113 4.22 -5.81 -3.08
CA MET A 113 5.29 -4.84 -2.90
C MET A 113 5.23 -4.18 -1.51
N PHE A 114 4.02 -3.88 -1.06
CA PHE A 114 3.71 -3.42 0.30
C PHE A 114 2.21 -3.53 0.58
N ILE A 115 1.86 -3.48 1.86
CA ILE A 115 0.49 -3.26 2.33
C ILE A 115 0.41 -1.82 2.84
N GLU A 116 -0.55 -1.06 2.30
CA GLU A 116 -0.81 0.32 2.70
C GLU A 116 -1.96 0.36 3.70
N GLU A 117 -1.78 1.19 4.72
CA GLU A 117 -2.78 1.54 5.72
C GLU A 117 -3.55 0.32 6.30
N PRO A 118 -2.83 -0.67 6.88
CA PRO A 118 -3.46 -1.88 7.40
C PRO A 118 -4.55 -1.60 8.46
N VAL A 119 -4.40 -0.48 9.17
CA VAL A 119 -5.35 0.04 10.18
C VAL A 119 -5.40 1.55 10.09
N LEU A 120 -6.45 2.15 10.67
CA LEU A 120 -6.55 3.61 10.78
C LEU A 120 -5.42 4.21 11.65
N PRO A 121 -4.98 5.45 11.37
CA PRO A 121 -3.91 6.13 12.12
C PRO A 121 -4.17 6.24 13.64
N GLN A 122 -5.43 6.27 14.05
CA GLN A 122 -5.80 6.26 15.46
C GLN A 122 -5.40 4.98 16.19
N ASN A 123 -5.03 3.93 15.44
CA ASN A 123 -4.62 2.64 15.97
C ASN A 123 -3.21 2.24 15.47
N ASN A 124 -2.32 3.20 15.32
CA ASN A 124 -0.96 2.95 14.85
C ASN A 124 -0.17 1.94 15.69
N GLU A 125 -0.48 1.81 16.97
CA GLU A 125 0.15 0.81 17.84
C GLU A 125 -0.09 -0.64 17.35
N ALA A 126 -1.19 -0.89 16.66
CA ALA A 126 -1.48 -2.18 16.06
C ALA A 126 -0.54 -2.52 14.89
N LEU A 127 0.10 -1.54 14.26
CA LEU A 127 1.07 -1.77 13.18
C LEU A 127 2.25 -2.60 13.63
N ARG A 128 2.71 -2.44 14.87
CA ARG A 128 3.78 -3.26 15.44
C ARG A 128 3.42 -4.75 15.46
N GLU A 129 2.18 -5.06 15.87
CA GLU A 129 1.72 -6.45 15.87
C GLU A 129 1.57 -6.98 14.45
N ILE A 130 1.03 -6.18 13.52
CA ILE A 130 0.85 -6.58 12.11
C ILE A 130 2.21 -6.83 11.46
N ALA A 131 3.15 -5.89 11.60
CA ALA A 131 4.51 -6.03 11.09
C ALA A 131 5.23 -7.27 11.64
N GLY A 132 4.94 -7.67 12.88
CA GLY A 132 5.46 -8.91 13.46
C GLY A 132 4.86 -10.20 12.91
N HIS A 133 3.81 -10.12 12.08
CA HIS A 133 3.11 -11.27 11.52
C HIS A 133 3.31 -11.44 10.01
N THR A 134 4.08 -10.57 9.38
CA THR A 134 4.33 -10.65 7.93
C THR A 134 5.70 -10.10 7.57
N ALA A 135 6.26 -10.64 6.47
CA ALA A 135 7.45 -10.10 5.84
C ALA A 135 7.13 -9.06 4.75
N ILE A 136 5.85 -8.80 4.48
CA ILE A 136 5.44 -7.79 3.49
C ILE A 136 5.71 -6.39 4.09
N PRO A 137 6.39 -5.49 3.35
CA PRO A 137 6.60 -4.11 3.80
C PRO A 137 5.30 -3.40 4.14
N ILE A 138 5.29 -2.61 5.21
CA ILE A 138 4.14 -1.83 5.66
C ILE A 138 4.32 -0.37 5.28
N ALA A 139 3.30 0.20 4.63
CA ALA A 139 3.21 1.60 4.27
C ALA A 139 2.06 2.28 5.02
N THR A 140 2.26 3.51 5.44
CA THR A 140 1.18 4.32 6.05
C THR A 140 1.50 5.81 5.99
N GLY A 141 0.49 6.66 6.15
CA GLY A 141 0.71 8.08 6.34
C GLY A 141 -0.20 9.02 5.57
N GLU A 142 -1.04 8.57 4.64
CA GLU A 142 -1.89 9.48 3.84
C GLU A 142 -2.87 10.33 4.68
N ARG A 143 -3.12 9.93 5.92
CA ARG A 143 -3.97 10.65 6.90
C ARG A 143 -3.14 11.27 8.02
N MET A 144 -1.86 11.53 7.78
CA MET A 144 -0.92 12.12 8.71
C MET A 144 -0.29 13.36 8.10
N PHE A 145 -0.28 14.46 8.84
CA PHE A 145 -0.01 15.79 8.30
C PHE A 145 1.21 16.46 8.93
N SER A 146 1.68 15.95 10.06
CA SER A 146 2.81 16.54 10.78
C SER A 146 3.90 15.53 11.08
N ARG A 147 5.14 16.02 11.24
CA ARG A 147 6.27 15.18 11.66
C ARG A 147 6.03 14.46 13.00
N TRP A 148 5.15 15.01 13.82
CA TRP A 148 4.83 14.44 15.14
C TRP A 148 4.00 13.17 15.01
N ASP A 149 3.14 13.08 13.99
CA ASP A 149 2.34 11.90 13.70
C ASP A 149 3.24 10.71 13.34
N PHE A 150 4.37 10.99 12.66
CA PHE A 150 5.33 9.97 12.25
C PHE A 150 6.38 9.62 13.30
N LYS A 151 6.48 10.39 14.41
CA LYS A 151 7.57 10.24 15.36
C LYS A 151 7.67 8.84 15.93
N SER A 152 6.59 8.28 16.43
CA SER A 152 6.57 6.92 17.01
C SER A 152 6.83 5.86 15.95
N LEU A 153 6.20 6.00 14.78
CA LEU A 153 6.37 5.06 13.65
C LEU A 153 7.84 4.93 13.25
N LEU A 154 8.54 6.05 13.13
CA LEU A 154 9.94 6.10 12.73
C LEU A 154 10.90 5.68 13.88
N SER A 155 10.57 6.06 15.11
CA SER A 155 11.42 5.70 16.26
C SER A 155 11.36 4.21 16.60
N ASP A 156 10.20 3.61 16.42
CA ASP A 156 9.95 2.21 16.75
C ASP A 156 10.26 1.26 15.59
N GLY A 157 10.36 1.79 14.36
CA GLY A 157 10.86 1.06 13.19
C GLY A 157 9.97 -0.09 12.70
N TYR A 158 8.66 0.00 12.87
CA TYR A 158 7.72 -1.03 12.42
C TYR A 158 6.94 -0.66 11.15
N VAL A 159 7.35 0.39 10.47
CA VAL A 159 6.88 0.74 9.11
C VAL A 159 8.07 0.91 8.19
N ASP A 160 7.92 0.51 6.95
CA ASP A 160 8.98 0.52 5.94
C ASP A 160 8.85 1.72 5.00
N ILE A 161 7.63 2.20 4.80
CA ILE A 161 7.29 3.27 3.86
C ILE A 161 6.39 4.28 4.55
N ILE A 162 6.75 5.56 4.48
CA ILE A 162 5.90 6.66 4.93
C ILE A 162 5.35 7.42 3.72
N GLN A 163 4.09 7.79 3.79
CA GLN A 163 3.34 8.46 2.71
C GLN A 163 2.66 9.71 3.25
N PRO A 164 3.45 10.72 3.71
CA PRO A 164 2.88 11.93 4.31
C PRO A 164 2.02 12.69 3.29
N ASP A 165 0.88 13.17 3.74
CA ASP A 165 0.09 14.12 2.96
C ASP A 165 0.84 15.46 2.91
N LEU A 166 1.07 15.95 1.70
CA LEU A 166 1.81 17.18 1.44
C LEU A 166 0.91 18.35 1.02
N SER A 167 -0.42 18.16 1.05
CA SER A 167 -1.39 19.21 0.70
C SER A 167 -1.62 20.25 1.80
#